data_d1e4d34a380646d1cd9a28e57dc8a1f4
#
_entry.id   d1e4d34a380646d1cd9a28e57dc8a1f4
#
_cell.length_a   1.000
_cell.length_b   1.000
_cell.length_c   1.000
_cell.angle_alpha   90.00
_cell.angle_beta   90.00
_cell.angle_gamma   90.00
#
_symmetry.space_group_name_H-M   'P 1'
#
loop_
_entity.id
_entity.type
_entity.pdbx_description
1 polymer ?
#
loop_
_entity_poly.entity_id
_entity_poly.type
_entity_poly.pdbx_seq_one_letter_code
_entity_poly.pdbx_strand_id
1 'polypeptide(L)'
;MAKLLSKLEETFDFDEDDSIEEYLKGSFHGILDFSQEDISIIRVAMQEINGESDKKLLISRVTDTIINKMEEFFKLQLEKGEIKNVNSKAISVMCFSIIFQSTILWQIYGNSADIDSDIFADDYLDIIFNGIKP
;
A
#
# COMPACT_ATOMS: atom_id res chain seq x y z
N MET A 1 18.59 -1.77 2.76
CA MET A 1 17.58 -1.91 1.70
C MET A 1 16.86 -3.24 1.75
N ALA A 2 17.54 -4.35 1.94
CA ALA A 2 16.90 -5.66 2.11
C ALA A 2 15.93 -5.70 3.29
N LYS A 3 16.24 -5.02 4.38
CA LYS A 3 15.36 -4.89 5.55
C LYS A 3 14.05 -4.18 5.21
N LEU A 4 14.13 -3.11 4.41
CA LEU A 4 12.95 -2.36 4.00
C LEU A 4 12.04 -3.20 3.11
N LEU A 5 12.61 -3.94 2.16
CA LEU A 5 11.85 -4.86 1.30
C LEU A 5 11.13 -5.93 2.12
N SER A 6 11.83 -6.56 3.07
CA SER A 6 11.22 -7.56 3.96
C SER A 6 10.07 -6.98 4.77
N LYS A 7 10.25 -5.76 5.28
CA LYS A 7 9.24 -5.05 6.05
C LYS A 7 7.99 -4.76 5.21
N LEU A 8 8.19 -4.34 3.97
CA LEU A 8 7.10 -4.11 3.03
C LEU A 8 6.37 -5.40 2.68
N GLU A 9 7.09 -6.49 2.44
CA GLU A 9 6.49 -7.78 2.18
C GLU A 9 5.63 -8.24 3.35
N GLU A 10 6.12 -8.12 4.58
CA GLU A 10 5.36 -8.47 5.79
C GLU A 10 4.11 -7.60 5.94
N THR A 11 4.24 -6.29 5.69
CA THR A 11 3.14 -5.34 5.82
C THR A 11 1.98 -5.66 4.88
N PHE A 12 2.27 -6.14 3.68
CA PHE A 12 1.27 -6.45 2.66
C PHE A 12 0.99 -7.94 2.51
N ASP A 13 1.54 -8.76 3.39
CA ASP A 13 1.20 -10.18 3.44
C ASP A 13 -0.19 -10.37 4.07
N PHE A 14 -0.81 -11.51 3.82
CA PHE A 14 -2.17 -11.78 4.28
C PHE A 14 -2.36 -13.25 4.65
N ASP A 15 -3.32 -13.49 5.53
CA ASP A 15 -3.84 -14.82 5.81
C ASP A 15 -5.11 -15.07 4.98
N GLU A 16 -5.38 -16.34 4.67
CA GLU A 16 -6.56 -16.70 3.86
C GLU A 16 -7.89 -16.25 4.48
N ASP A 17 -7.90 -16.09 5.80
CA ASP A 17 -9.10 -15.69 6.56
C ASP A 17 -9.25 -14.18 6.74
N ASP A 18 -8.29 -13.38 6.28
CA ASP A 18 -8.34 -11.93 6.39
C ASP A 18 -9.52 -11.36 5.61
N SER A 19 -10.29 -10.48 6.25
CA SER A 19 -11.30 -9.68 5.54
C SER A 19 -10.62 -8.54 4.77
N ILE A 20 -11.35 -7.97 3.82
CA ILE A 20 -10.86 -6.80 3.05
C ILE A 20 -10.54 -5.65 4.00
N GLU A 21 -11.42 -5.39 4.97
CA GLU A 21 -11.23 -4.33 5.95
C GLU A 21 -9.99 -4.56 6.81
N GLU A 22 -9.81 -5.77 7.33
CA GLU A 22 -8.64 -6.14 8.13
C GLU A 22 -7.35 -5.96 7.35
N TYR A 23 -7.33 -6.42 6.11
CA TYR A 23 -6.15 -6.34 5.26
C TYR A 23 -5.78 -4.90 4.93
N LEU A 24 -6.73 -4.11 4.43
CA LEU A 24 -6.47 -2.73 4.02
C LEU A 24 -6.13 -1.84 5.21
N LYS A 25 -6.86 -1.99 6.32
CA LYS A 25 -6.60 -1.23 7.53
C LYS A 25 -5.25 -1.59 8.13
N GLY A 26 -4.92 -2.88 8.18
CA GLY A 26 -3.63 -3.36 8.66
C GLY A 26 -2.47 -2.86 7.81
N SER A 27 -2.62 -2.88 6.49
CA SER A 27 -1.59 -2.37 5.56
C SER A 27 -1.37 -0.88 5.73
N PHE A 28 -2.44 -0.11 5.85
CA PHE A 28 -2.37 1.34 6.06
C PHE A 28 -1.62 1.67 7.35
N HIS A 29 -2.03 1.06 8.46
CA HIS A 29 -1.38 1.30 9.76
C HIS A 29 0.06 0.78 9.78
N GLY A 30 0.34 -0.33 9.11
CA GLY A 30 1.69 -0.86 9.02
C GLY A 30 2.66 0.11 8.36
N ILE A 31 2.22 0.81 7.31
CA ILE A 31 3.04 1.84 6.66
C ILE A 31 3.19 3.07 7.56
N LEU A 32 2.14 3.47 8.27
CA LEU A 32 2.23 4.60 9.21
C LEU A 32 3.26 4.36 10.32
N ASP A 33 3.48 3.11 10.69
CA ASP A 33 4.44 2.73 11.73
C ASP A 33 5.89 2.67 11.23
N PHE A 34 6.14 2.95 9.95
CA PHE A 34 7.51 2.99 9.42
C PHE A 34 8.31 4.09 10.11
N SER A 35 9.57 3.78 10.41
CA SER A 35 10.48 4.72 11.05
C SER A 35 10.86 5.88 10.13
N GLN A 36 11.36 6.97 10.70
CA GLN A 36 11.88 8.10 9.91
C GLN A 36 13.06 7.65 9.04
N GLU A 37 13.83 6.68 9.50
CA GLU A 37 14.92 6.10 8.69
C GLU A 37 14.37 5.41 7.45
N ASP A 38 13.32 4.60 7.58
CA ASP A 38 12.67 3.93 6.45
C ASP A 38 12.12 4.94 5.44
N ILE A 39 11.45 5.98 5.94
CA ILE A 39 10.91 7.06 5.10
C ILE A 39 12.03 7.79 4.37
N SER A 40 13.14 8.05 5.05
CA SER A 40 14.32 8.70 4.45
C SER A 40 14.93 7.87 3.33
N ILE A 41 14.99 6.56 3.49
CA ILE A 41 15.48 5.65 2.45
C ILE A 41 14.59 5.76 1.21
N ILE A 42 13.28 5.72 1.41
CA ILE A 42 12.31 5.84 0.30
C ILE A 42 12.45 7.20 -0.38
N ARG A 43 12.55 8.28 0.40
CA ARG A 43 12.71 9.63 -0.14
C ARG A 43 13.96 9.77 -1.01
N VAL A 44 15.10 9.28 -0.52
CA VAL A 44 16.36 9.34 -1.26
C VAL A 44 16.26 8.54 -2.56
N ALA A 45 15.68 7.34 -2.50
CA ALA A 45 15.48 6.51 -3.68
C ALA A 45 14.59 7.20 -4.73
N MET A 46 13.54 7.89 -4.29
CA MET A 46 12.65 8.64 -5.18
C MET A 46 13.33 9.84 -5.82
N GLN A 47 14.18 10.56 -5.07
CA GLN A 47 14.91 11.73 -5.57
C GLN A 47 15.93 11.35 -6.63
N GLU A 48 16.48 10.15 -6.55
CA GLU A 48 17.55 9.70 -7.44
C GLU A 48 17.04 8.84 -8.61
N ILE A 49 15.73 8.69 -8.73
CA ILE A 49 15.12 7.83 -9.75
C ILE A 49 15.51 8.23 -11.18
N ASN A 50 15.77 9.52 -11.41
CA ASN A 50 16.13 10.05 -12.72
C ASN A 50 17.63 10.01 -13.01
N GLY A 51 18.46 9.69 -12.01
CA GLY A 51 19.92 9.79 -12.11
C GLY A 51 20.65 8.47 -12.30
N GLU A 52 20.12 7.38 -11.73
CA GLU A 52 20.80 6.09 -11.74
C GLU A 52 19.83 4.94 -11.98
N SER A 53 20.20 4.04 -12.88
CA SER A 53 19.38 2.89 -13.25
C SER A 53 19.12 1.93 -12.08
N ASP A 54 20.07 1.77 -11.15
CA ASP A 54 19.95 0.86 -10.03
C ASP A 54 18.85 1.30 -9.06
N LYS A 55 18.71 2.60 -8.80
CA LYS A 55 17.71 3.14 -7.91
C LYS A 55 16.33 3.15 -8.51
N LYS A 56 16.25 3.38 -9.82
CA LYS A 56 15.02 3.23 -10.58
C LYS A 56 14.51 1.79 -10.50
N LEU A 57 15.41 0.82 -10.66
CA LEU A 57 15.08 -0.60 -10.51
C LEU A 57 14.57 -0.91 -9.11
N LEU A 58 15.16 -0.32 -8.08
CA LEU A 58 14.76 -0.54 -6.70
C LEU A 58 13.34 -0.07 -6.45
N ILE A 59 12.99 1.15 -6.87
CA ILE A 59 11.64 1.69 -6.72
C ILE A 59 10.64 0.81 -7.47
N SER A 60 10.99 0.38 -8.68
CA SER A 60 10.15 -0.53 -9.46
C SER A 60 9.93 -1.86 -8.73
N ARG A 61 10.97 -2.43 -8.15
CA ARG A 61 10.87 -3.69 -7.41
C ARG A 61 10.00 -3.56 -6.16
N VAL A 62 10.15 -2.47 -5.42
CA VAL A 62 9.31 -2.20 -4.24
C VAL A 62 7.85 -2.12 -4.65
N THR A 63 7.56 -1.31 -5.66
CA THR A 63 6.19 -1.13 -6.16
C THR A 63 5.60 -2.46 -6.64
N ASP A 64 6.35 -3.21 -7.46
CA ASP A 64 5.89 -4.48 -7.99
C ASP A 64 5.64 -5.50 -6.88
N THR A 65 6.49 -5.54 -5.86
CA THR A 65 6.33 -6.44 -4.72
C THR A 65 5.01 -6.17 -4.00
N ILE A 66 4.72 -4.91 -3.70
CA ILE A 66 3.50 -4.51 -3.00
C ILE A 66 2.27 -4.82 -3.85
N ILE A 67 2.28 -4.40 -5.11
CA ILE A 67 1.13 -4.59 -6.01
C ILE A 67 0.86 -6.08 -6.21
N ASN A 68 1.89 -6.90 -6.39
CA ASN A 68 1.73 -8.34 -6.55
C ASN A 68 1.12 -8.99 -5.32
N LYS A 69 1.52 -8.60 -4.12
CA LYS A 69 0.93 -9.09 -2.87
C LYS A 69 -0.54 -8.72 -2.77
N MET A 70 -0.87 -7.48 -3.05
CA MET A 70 -2.26 -7.01 -3.03
C MET A 70 -3.10 -7.72 -4.10
N GLU A 71 -2.54 -7.96 -5.27
CA GLU A 71 -3.24 -8.67 -6.34
C GLU A 71 -3.56 -10.11 -5.92
N GLU A 72 -2.64 -10.80 -5.28
CA GLU A 72 -2.89 -12.15 -4.75
C GLU A 72 -4.06 -12.13 -3.77
N PHE A 73 -4.09 -11.14 -2.87
CA PHE A 73 -5.18 -10.98 -1.90
C PHE A 73 -6.53 -10.75 -2.62
N PHE A 74 -6.58 -9.84 -3.58
CA PHE A 74 -7.83 -9.53 -4.28
C PHE A 74 -8.29 -10.66 -5.19
N LYS A 75 -7.37 -11.44 -5.78
CA LYS A 75 -7.73 -12.65 -6.51
C LYS A 75 -8.42 -13.66 -5.61
N LEU A 76 -7.93 -13.82 -4.39
CA LEU A 76 -8.57 -14.69 -3.41
C LEU A 76 -9.96 -14.19 -3.05
N GLN A 77 -10.14 -12.88 -2.87
CA GLN A 77 -11.44 -12.29 -2.57
C GLN A 77 -12.43 -12.47 -3.73
N LEU A 78 -11.97 -12.39 -4.97
CA LEU A 78 -12.79 -12.71 -6.15
C LEU A 78 -13.26 -14.16 -6.13
N GLU A 79 -12.37 -15.09 -5.84
CA GLU A 79 -12.70 -16.52 -5.75
C GLU A 79 -13.73 -16.81 -4.66
N LYS A 80 -13.65 -16.09 -3.55
CA LYS A 80 -14.59 -16.22 -2.43
C LYS A 80 -15.93 -15.53 -2.68
N GLY A 81 -16.06 -14.71 -3.73
CA GLY A 81 -17.26 -13.92 -3.99
C GLY A 81 -17.44 -12.72 -3.05
N GLU A 82 -16.37 -12.31 -2.38
CA GLU A 82 -16.41 -11.20 -1.42
C GLU A 82 -16.38 -9.82 -2.09
N ILE A 83 -16.01 -9.75 -3.36
CA ILE A 83 -16.01 -8.51 -4.14
C ILE A 83 -16.67 -8.76 -5.50
N LYS A 84 -17.18 -7.69 -6.11
CA LYS A 84 -17.74 -7.78 -7.46
C LYS A 84 -16.64 -8.09 -8.47
N ASN A 85 -17.01 -8.50 -9.67
CA ASN A 85 -16.06 -8.86 -10.72
C ASN A 85 -15.34 -7.62 -11.24
N VAL A 86 -14.17 -7.35 -10.66
CA VAL A 86 -13.28 -6.24 -11.04
C VAL A 86 -11.90 -6.80 -11.35
N ASN A 87 -11.12 -6.06 -12.11
CA ASN A 87 -9.73 -6.44 -12.39
C ASN A 87 -8.90 -6.36 -11.11
N SER A 88 -8.31 -7.48 -10.69
CA SER A 88 -7.56 -7.56 -9.43
C SER A 88 -6.33 -6.65 -9.42
N LYS A 89 -5.67 -6.47 -10.54
CA LYS A 89 -4.52 -5.58 -10.64
C LYS A 89 -4.94 -4.11 -10.56
N ALA A 90 -6.05 -3.75 -11.21
CA ALA A 90 -6.57 -2.38 -11.18
C ALA A 90 -6.92 -1.95 -9.77
N ILE A 91 -7.64 -2.79 -9.02
CA ILE A 91 -7.99 -2.45 -7.63
C ILE A 91 -6.75 -2.40 -6.73
N SER A 92 -5.77 -3.25 -6.99
CA SER A 92 -4.50 -3.26 -6.24
C SER A 92 -3.73 -1.96 -6.45
N VAL A 93 -3.62 -1.50 -7.69
CA VAL A 93 -2.96 -0.23 -8.01
C VAL A 93 -3.68 0.94 -7.35
N MET A 94 -5.01 0.96 -7.39
CA MET A 94 -5.79 2.01 -6.74
C MET A 94 -5.57 2.05 -5.23
N CYS A 95 -5.65 0.91 -4.57
CA CYS A 95 -5.45 0.83 -3.13
C CYS A 95 -4.02 1.21 -2.73
N PHE A 96 -3.03 0.70 -3.47
CA PHE A 96 -1.64 1.06 -3.23
C PHE A 96 -1.41 2.56 -3.39
N SER A 97 -1.96 3.17 -4.44
CA SER A 97 -1.80 4.60 -4.71
C SER A 97 -2.36 5.45 -3.57
N ILE A 98 -3.53 5.09 -3.06
CA ILE A 98 -4.14 5.81 -1.93
C ILE A 98 -3.28 5.66 -0.68
N ILE A 99 -2.86 4.44 -0.35
CA ILE A 99 -2.03 4.19 0.82
C ILE A 99 -0.69 4.94 0.70
N PHE A 100 -0.04 4.83 -0.45
CA PHE A 100 1.26 5.47 -0.68
C PHE A 100 1.17 6.99 -0.57
N GLN A 101 0.18 7.60 -1.23
CA GLN A 101 -0.02 9.05 -1.19
C GLN A 101 -0.29 9.53 0.24
N SER A 102 -1.20 8.87 0.95
CA SER A 102 -1.65 9.34 2.25
C SER A 102 -0.68 9.05 3.39
N THR A 103 0.26 8.14 3.20
CA THR A 103 1.23 7.79 4.25
C THR A 103 2.62 8.33 3.92
N ILE A 104 3.18 7.94 2.80
CA ILE A 104 4.59 8.21 2.47
C ILE A 104 4.77 9.58 1.84
N LEU A 105 4.01 9.90 0.79
CA LEU A 105 4.21 11.17 0.09
C LEU A 105 3.88 12.37 0.98
N TRP A 106 2.84 12.28 1.78
CA TRP A 106 2.52 13.36 2.71
C TRP A 106 3.59 13.56 3.78
N GLN A 107 4.21 12.47 4.26
CA GLN A 107 5.33 12.61 5.19
C GLN A 107 6.54 13.26 4.53
N ILE A 108 6.83 12.91 3.28
CA ILE A 108 7.94 13.48 2.53
C ILE A 108 7.73 14.97 2.24
N TYR A 109 6.53 15.35 1.83
CA TYR A 109 6.23 16.73 1.44
C TYR A 109 5.63 17.59 2.54
N GLY A 110 5.41 17.03 3.73
CA GLY A 110 5.01 17.79 4.90
C GLY A 110 3.56 18.27 4.92
N ASN A 111 2.68 17.65 4.16
CA ASN A 111 1.29 18.08 4.03
C ASN A 111 0.29 17.26 4.85
N SER A 112 0.78 16.38 5.73
CA SER A 112 -0.08 15.45 6.45
C SER A 112 -0.58 15.97 7.80
N ALA A 113 -0.25 17.19 8.17
CA ALA A 113 -0.39 17.68 9.53
C ALA A 113 -1.82 17.72 10.07
N ASP A 114 -2.82 17.81 9.20
CA ASP A 114 -4.21 18.04 9.61
C ASP A 114 -5.11 16.83 9.38
N ILE A 115 -4.53 15.66 9.09
CA ILE A 115 -5.33 14.46 8.81
C ILE A 115 -5.30 13.52 9.99
N ASP A 116 -6.47 13.25 10.56
CA ASP A 116 -6.64 12.19 11.53
C ASP A 116 -6.57 10.86 10.77
N SER A 117 -5.51 10.08 11.02
CA SER A 117 -5.24 8.85 10.28
C SER A 117 -6.32 7.79 10.49
N ASP A 118 -6.95 7.75 11.67
CA ASP A 118 -8.01 6.77 11.94
C ASP A 118 -9.29 7.12 11.17
N ILE A 119 -9.69 8.39 11.19
CA ILE A 119 -10.84 8.87 10.42
C ILE A 119 -10.59 8.66 8.92
N PHE A 120 -9.40 9.01 8.45
CA PHE A 120 -9.05 8.82 7.05
C PHE A 120 -9.09 7.35 6.64
N ALA A 121 -8.55 6.46 7.48
CA ALA A 121 -8.58 5.02 7.21
C ALA A 121 -10.01 4.49 7.13
N ASP A 122 -10.88 4.90 8.05
CA ASP A 122 -12.28 4.47 8.08
C ASP A 122 -13.03 4.96 6.84
N ASP A 123 -12.87 6.22 6.46
CA ASP A 123 -13.52 6.80 5.28
C ASP A 123 -12.99 6.15 3.99
N TYR A 124 -11.70 5.96 3.90
CA TYR A 124 -11.07 5.29 2.76
C TYR A 124 -11.59 3.86 2.61
N LEU A 125 -11.66 3.10 3.71
CA LEU A 125 -12.18 1.74 3.68
C LEU A 125 -13.66 1.71 3.29
N ASP A 126 -14.46 2.63 3.82
CA ASP A 126 -15.88 2.71 3.47
C ASP A 126 -16.07 2.95 1.97
N ILE A 127 -15.34 3.89 1.41
CA ILE A 127 -15.42 4.21 -0.02
C ILE A 127 -15.00 3.03 -0.88
N ILE A 128 -13.86 2.43 -0.57
CA ILE A 128 -13.35 1.29 -1.33
C ILE A 128 -14.27 0.08 -1.19
N PHE A 129 -14.67 -0.26 0.02
CA PHE A 129 -15.52 -1.42 0.27
C PHE A 129 -16.87 -1.29 -0.42
N ASN A 130 -17.54 -0.15 -0.29
CA ASN A 130 -18.83 0.08 -0.93
C ASN A 130 -18.74 0.13 -2.46
N GLY A 131 -17.57 0.49 -3.00
CA GLY A 131 -17.35 0.48 -4.44
C GLY A 131 -17.10 -0.91 -5.01
N ILE A 132 -16.65 -1.88 -4.23
CA ILE A 132 -16.25 -3.21 -4.73
C ILE A 132 -17.09 -4.37 -4.17
N LYS A 133 -17.95 -4.11 -3.21
CA LYS A 133 -18.83 -5.18 -2.68
C LYS A 133 -19.73 -5.75 -3.77
N PRO A 134 -20.12 -7.00 -3.68
CA PRO A 134 -20.95 -7.67 -4.68
C PRO A 134 -22.26 -6.96 -5.00
#